data_0b8ed7c3fce40623538147b3edec6d9a
#
_entry.id   0b8ed7c3fce40623538147b3edec6d9a
#
_cell.length_a   1.000
_cell.length_b   1.000
_cell.length_c   1.000
_cell.angle_alpha   90.00
_cell.angle_beta   90.00
_cell.angle_gamma   90.00
#
_symmetry.space_group_name_H-M   'P 1'
#
loop_
_entity.id
_entity.type
_entity.pdbx_description
1 polymer ?
#
loop_
_entity_poly.entity_id
_entity_poly.type
_entity_poly.pdbx_seq_one_letter_code
_entity_poly.pdbx_strand_id
1 'polypeptide(L)'
;MRIRTDDQVQVISGKEKGKQGKVLRTDPKAGTVYVEDLNMIKRHQRAQPSPDGRGQGKEGGIIEMEGPIHVSNVALVDPTDNKPTRIGIRTTDEGVRQRYSKRTGEAI
;
A
#
# COMPACT_ATOMS: atom_id res chain seq x y z
N MET A 1 -10.46 -2.62 -6.62
CA MET A 1 -9.64 -1.58 -5.95
C MET A 1 -8.91 -0.77 -7.00
N ARG A 2 -9.02 0.55 -6.92
CA ARG A 2 -8.39 1.44 -7.91
C ARG A 2 -6.91 1.68 -7.66
N ILE A 3 -6.47 1.58 -6.42
CA ILE A 3 -5.05 1.66 -6.05
C ILE A 3 -4.37 0.34 -6.34
N ARG A 4 -3.18 0.39 -6.93
CA ARG A 4 -2.41 -0.77 -7.35
C ARG A 4 -1.03 -0.78 -6.73
N THR A 5 -0.37 -1.94 -6.77
CA THR A 5 1.05 -2.05 -6.40
C THR A 5 1.89 -1.06 -7.21
N ASP A 6 2.89 -0.48 -6.56
CA ASP A 6 3.79 0.55 -7.09
C ASP A 6 3.19 1.95 -7.22
N ASP A 7 1.92 2.13 -6.89
CA ASP A 7 1.34 3.47 -6.86
C ASP A 7 1.94 4.30 -5.71
N GLN A 8 2.17 5.57 -5.96
CA GLN A 8 2.53 6.53 -4.91
C GLN A 8 1.25 7.04 -4.27
N VAL A 9 1.15 6.90 -2.96
CA VAL A 9 -0.05 7.31 -2.20
C VAL A 9 0.33 8.21 -1.04
N GLN A 10 -0.66 8.96 -0.55
CA GLN A 10 -0.53 9.77 0.66
C GLN A 10 -1.60 9.34 1.65
N VAL A 11 -1.22 9.20 2.92
CA VAL A 11 -2.16 8.92 4.00
C VAL A 11 -2.95 10.20 4.30
N ILE A 12 -4.27 10.10 4.26
CA ILE A 12 -5.16 11.25 4.42
C ILE A 12 -5.87 11.29 5.77
N SER A 13 -5.75 10.24 6.58
CA SER A 13 -6.31 10.21 7.93
C SER A 13 -5.54 9.24 8.82
N GLY A 14 -5.66 9.42 10.14
CA GLY A 14 -5.00 8.59 11.14
C GLY A 14 -3.64 9.16 11.58
N LYS A 15 -2.88 8.35 12.31
CA LYS A 15 -1.59 8.76 12.90
C LYS A 15 -0.51 9.11 11.87
N GLU A 16 -0.62 8.55 10.68
CA GLU A 16 0.37 8.73 9.61
C GLU A 16 -0.04 9.81 8.59
N LYS A 17 -1.10 10.57 8.89
CA LYS A 17 -1.64 11.60 7.98
C LYS A 17 -0.54 12.53 7.44
N GLY A 18 -0.56 12.73 6.13
CA GLY A 18 0.40 13.58 5.43
C GLY A 18 1.62 12.87 4.89
N LYS A 19 1.87 11.64 5.33
CA LYS A 19 3.01 10.86 4.83
C LYS A 19 2.69 10.23 3.48
N GLN A 20 3.69 10.17 2.62
CA GLN A 20 3.60 9.56 1.30
C GLN A 20 4.49 8.33 1.23
N GLY A 21 4.11 7.38 0.40
CA GLY A 21 4.91 6.19 0.18
C GLY A 21 4.40 5.40 -1.01
N LYS A 22 5.18 4.39 -1.37
CA LYS A 22 4.88 3.50 -2.48
C LYS A 22 4.10 2.29 -1.98
N VAL A 23 3.04 1.90 -2.68
CA VAL A 23 2.27 0.71 -2.36
C VAL A 23 3.08 -0.53 -2.68
N LEU A 24 3.35 -1.35 -1.67
CA LEU A 24 4.07 -2.61 -1.81
C LEU A 24 3.18 -3.73 -2.29
N ARG A 25 1.95 -3.79 -1.76
CA ARG A 25 0.94 -4.76 -2.17
C ARG A 25 -0.45 -4.29 -1.76
N THR A 26 -1.46 -4.91 -2.34
CA THR A 26 -2.85 -4.63 -2.03
C THR A 26 -3.56 -5.92 -1.61
N ASP A 27 -4.58 -5.79 -0.76
CA ASP A 27 -5.48 -6.88 -0.38
C ASP A 27 -6.91 -6.45 -0.67
N PRO A 28 -7.44 -6.73 -1.87
CA PRO A 28 -8.79 -6.31 -2.25
C PRO A 28 -9.87 -6.92 -1.38
N LYS A 29 -9.69 -8.12 -0.85
CA LYS A 29 -10.70 -8.77 0.01
C LYS A 29 -10.87 -8.03 1.33
N ALA A 30 -9.75 -7.61 1.94
CA ALA A 30 -9.78 -6.85 3.18
C ALA A 30 -9.96 -5.35 2.97
N GLY A 31 -9.79 -4.87 1.74
CA GLY A 31 -9.84 -3.44 1.43
C GLY A 31 -8.64 -2.68 1.98
N THR A 32 -7.49 -3.31 2.07
CA THR A 32 -6.28 -2.72 2.66
C THR A 32 -5.13 -2.67 1.68
N VAL A 33 -4.18 -1.78 1.96
CA VAL A 33 -2.94 -1.64 1.22
C VAL A 33 -1.76 -1.62 2.19
N TYR A 34 -0.60 -2.01 1.72
CA TYR A 34 0.65 -1.98 2.48
C TYR A 34 1.57 -0.98 1.80
N VAL A 35 1.93 0.07 2.54
CA VAL A 35 2.71 1.18 2.01
C VAL A 35 4.09 1.20 2.64
N GLU A 36 5.12 1.33 1.81
CA GLU A 36 6.51 1.32 2.24
C GLU A 36 6.76 2.31 3.37
N ASP A 37 7.39 1.84 4.45
CA ASP A 37 7.76 2.60 5.64
C ASP A 37 6.59 3.24 6.42
N LEU A 38 5.35 2.90 6.09
CA LEU A 38 4.18 3.43 6.78
C LEU A 38 3.47 2.35 7.60
N ASN A 39 2.84 2.79 8.69
CA ASN A 39 2.13 1.91 9.63
C ASN A 39 2.99 0.73 10.09
N MET A 40 4.24 1.02 10.40
CA MET A 40 5.19 -0.01 10.83
C MET A 40 4.73 -0.67 12.12
N ILE A 41 4.72 -1.99 12.11
CA ILE A 41 4.39 -2.81 13.26
C ILE A 41 5.56 -3.71 13.60
N LYS A 42 5.71 -3.99 14.90
CA LYS A 42 6.71 -4.93 15.39
C LYS A 42 6.03 -6.26 15.64
N ARG A 43 6.58 -7.33 15.08
CA ARG A 43 6.12 -8.68 15.34
C ARG A 43 7.21 -9.50 16.03
N HIS A 44 6.83 -10.21 17.07
CA HIS A 44 7.67 -11.26 17.62
C HIS A 44 7.59 -12.48 16.73
N GLN A 45 8.72 -12.87 16.18
CA GLN A 45 8.82 -14.10 15.44
C GLN A 45 9.33 -15.19 16.39
N ARG A 46 8.51 -16.22 16.58
CA ARG A 46 8.94 -17.37 17.39
C ARG A 46 9.97 -18.18 16.63
N ALA A 47 10.96 -18.70 17.37
CA ALA A 47 11.85 -19.71 16.82
C ALA A 47 11.02 -20.93 16.40
N GLN A 48 11.23 -21.42 15.19
CA GLN A 48 10.57 -22.62 14.71
C GLN A 48 11.55 -23.78 14.75
N PRO A 49 11.10 -24.96 15.22
CA PRO A 49 11.97 -26.14 15.19
C PRO A 49 12.31 -26.49 13.74
N SER A 50 13.54 -26.96 13.54
CA SER A 50 13.96 -27.43 12.24
C SER A 50 13.11 -28.64 11.82
N PRO A 51 12.71 -28.75 10.54
CA PRO A 51 11.95 -29.91 10.06
C PRO A 51 12.64 -31.25 10.26
N ASP A 52 13.95 -31.26 10.37
CA ASP A 52 14.73 -32.47 10.60
C ASP A 52 14.97 -32.79 12.07
N GLY A 53 14.38 -32.04 12.99
CA GLY A 53 14.46 -32.26 14.41
C GLY A 53 15.78 -31.85 15.06
N ARG A 54 16.64 -31.17 14.34
CA ARG A 54 17.96 -30.75 14.86
C ARG A 54 17.92 -29.51 15.75
N GLY A 55 16.77 -28.95 15.99
CA GLY A 55 16.62 -27.81 16.85
C GLY A 55 17.22 -26.51 16.33
N GLN A 56 17.59 -26.43 15.08
CA GLN A 56 18.16 -25.25 14.44
C GLN A 56 17.11 -24.47 13.65
N GLY A 57 15.96 -24.21 14.23
CA GLY A 57 15.00 -23.32 13.66
C GLY A 57 15.54 -21.89 13.63
N LYS A 58 14.88 -21.02 12.89
CA LYS A 58 15.19 -19.60 12.94
C LYS A 58 15.04 -19.10 14.36
N GLU A 59 16.03 -18.38 14.83
CA GLU A 59 15.91 -17.72 16.12
C GLU A 59 14.73 -16.75 16.10
N GLY A 60 13.97 -16.73 17.18
CA GLY A 60 12.93 -15.75 17.37
C GLY A 60 13.53 -14.35 17.46
N GLY A 61 12.80 -13.38 17.01
CA GLY A 61 13.25 -12.00 17.05
C GLY A 61 12.09 -11.04 16.84
N ILE A 62 12.39 -9.76 16.89
CA ILE A 62 11.45 -8.69 16.58
C ILE A 62 11.71 -8.25 15.17
N ILE A 63 10.68 -8.36 14.30
CA ILE A 63 10.73 -7.83 12.94
C ILE A 63 9.82 -6.62 12.84
N GLU A 64 10.30 -5.61 12.15
CA GLU A 64 9.45 -4.47 11.75
C GLU A 64 8.97 -4.72 10.33
N MET A 65 7.68 -4.54 10.13
CA MET A 65 7.07 -4.68 8.81
C MET A 65 5.89 -3.72 8.68
N GLU A 66 5.56 -3.40 7.45
CA GLU A 66 4.41 -2.57 7.17
C GLU A 66 3.11 -3.29 7.56
N GLY A 67 2.27 -2.61 8.33
CA GLY A 67 0.93 -3.09 8.65
C GLY A 67 -0.09 -2.64 7.59
N PRO A 68 -1.28 -3.25 7.60
CA PRO A 68 -2.32 -2.89 6.65
C PRO A 68 -2.90 -1.52 6.94
N ILE A 69 -3.14 -0.74 5.88
CA ILE A 69 -3.86 0.54 5.95
C ILE A 69 -5.11 0.39 5.10
N HIS A 70 -6.26 0.73 5.66
CA HIS A 70 -7.51 0.68 4.90
C HIS A 70 -7.42 1.64 3.71
N VAL A 71 -7.89 1.20 2.55
CA VAL A 71 -7.77 1.97 1.31
C VAL A 71 -8.45 3.33 1.37
N SER A 72 -9.50 3.46 2.20
CA SER A 72 -10.17 4.74 2.42
C SER A 72 -9.30 5.79 3.13
N ASN A 73 -8.21 5.36 3.77
CA ASN A 73 -7.30 6.24 4.50
C ASN A 73 -6.12 6.71 3.65
N VAL A 74 -6.06 6.34 2.39
CA VAL A 74 -5.01 6.76 1.46
C VAL A 74 -5.63 7.34 0.20
N ALA A 75 -4.87 8.22 -0.46
CA ALA A 75 -5.24 8.78 -1.76
C ALA A 75 -4.05 8.66 -2.70
N LEU A 76 -4.32 8.42 -3.98
CA LEU A 76 -3.28 8.39 -4.99
C LEU A 76 -2.63 9.76 -5.09
N VAL A 77 -1.31 9.79 -5.21
CA VAL A 77 -0.58 11.03 -5.45
C VAL A 77 -0.53 11.29 -6.94
N ASP A 78 -0.97 12.47 -7.34
CA ASP A 78 -0.90 12.91 -8.73
C ASP A 78 0.57 13.23 -9.05
N PRO A 79 1.18 12.57 -10.04
CA PRO A 79 2.59 12.82 -10.36
C PRO A 79 2.86 14.23 -10.92
N THR A 80 1.83 14.92 -11.39
CA THR A 80 1.97 16.26 -11.95
C THR A 80 2.41 17.29 -10.91
N ASP A 81 1.83 17.21 -9.69
CA ASP A 81 2.09 18.19 -8.64
C ASP A 81 2.35 17.56 -7.27
N ASN A 82 2.47 16.25 -7.21
CA ASN A 82 2.78 15.49 -5.99
C ASN A 82 1.75 15.71 -4.87
N LYS A 83 0.50 15.92 -5.23
CA LYS A 83 -0.60 16.11 -4.27
C LYS A 83 -1.60 14.97 -4.34
N PRO A 84 -2.30 14.66 -3.23
CA PRO A 84 -3.29 13.59 -3.23
C PRO A 84 -4.48 13.95 -4.13
N THR A 85 -5.00 12.97 -4.83
CA THR A 85 -6.13 13.12 -5.72
C THR A 85 -7.02 11.88 -5.65
N ARG A 86 -8.26 12.03 -6.06
CA ARG A 86 -9.16 10.90 -6.26
C ARG A 86 -8.97 10.34 -7.65
N ILE A 87 -9.17 9.03 -7.76
CA ILE A 87 -9.05 8.31 -9.03
C ILE A 87 -10.41 8.20 -9.68
N GLY A 88 -10.51 8.64 -10.93
CA GLY A 88 -11.63 8.34 -11.80
C GLY A 88 -11.25 7.28 -12.82
N ILE A 89 -12.25 6.61 -13.35
CA ILE A 89 -12.09 5.64 -14.44
C ILE A 89 -12.85 6.17 -15.64
N ARG A 90 -12.18 6.22 -16.79
CA ARG A 90 -12.80 6.58 -18.06
C ARG A 90 -12.39 5.58 -19.13
N THR A 91 -13.20 5.48 -20.17
CA THR A 91 -12.91 4.65 -21.33
C THR A 91 -12.34 5.53 -22.43
N THR A 92 -11.18 5.15 -22.97
CA THR A 92 -10.58 5.86 -24.10
C THR A 92 -11.34 5.57 -25.39
N ASP A 93 -11.04 6.32 -26.45
CA ASP A 93 -11.63 6.10 -27.77
C ASP A 93 -11.35 4.69 -28.34
N GLU A 94 -10.27 4.08 -27.86
CA GLU A 94 -9.89 2.70 -28.22
C GLU A 94 -10.63 1.64 -27.40
N GLY A 95 -11.51 2.04 -26.48
CA GLY A 95 -12.24 1.12 -25.62
C GLY A 95 -11.48 0.63 -24.40
N VAL A 96 -10.33 1.22 -24.08
CA VAL A 96 -9.49 0.83 -22.94
C VAL A 96 -9.87 1.63 -21.71
N ARG A 97 -10.03 0.95 -20.58
CA ARG A 97 -10.28 1.62 -19.29
C ARG A 97 -9.00 2.27 -18.80
N GLN A 98 -9.11 3.54 -18.41
CA GLN A 98 -7.99 4.37 -17.99
C GLN A 98 -8.28 5.01 -16.64
N ARG A 99 -7.30 4.96 -15.74
CA ARG A 99 -7.34 5.75 -14.50
C ARG A 99 -6.92 7.18 -14.81
N TYR A 100 -7.55 8.13 -14.15
CA TYR A 100 -7.18 9.53 -14.28
C TYR A 100 -7.35 10.26 -12.94
N SER A 101 -6.64 11.37 -12.78
CA SER A 101 -6.80 12.25 -11.64
C SER A 101 -8.07 13.10 -11.82
N LYS A 102 -9.01 13.00 -10.89
CA LYS A 102 -10.21 13.84 -10.93
C LYS A 102 -9.91 15.32 -10.74
N ARG A 103 -8.76 15.63 -10.15
CA ARG A 103 -8.36 17.01 -9.87
C ARG A 103 -7.71 17.68 -11.07
N THR A 104 -6.86 16.97 -11.81
CA THR A 104 -6.14 17.53 -12.96
C THR A 104 -6.64 17.03 -14.30
N GLY A 105 -7.36 15.93 -14.34
CA GLY A 105 -7.81 15.28 -15.58
C GLY A 105 -6.76 14.45 -16.29
N GLU A 106 -5.55 14.43 -15.75
CA GLU A 106 -4.44 13.69 -16.35
C GLU A 106 -4.53 12.19 -16.10
N ALA A 107 -4.15 11.40 -17.10
CA ALA A 107 -4.06 9.94 -16.93
C ALA A 107 -2.97 9.57 -15.91
N ILE A 108 -3.27 8.54 -15.15
CA ILE A 108 -2.34 8.03 -14.15
C ILE A 108 -1.97 6.58 -14.40
#